data_ca7a4f2af20cc39ee693a1562debe181
#
_entry.id   ca7a4f2af20cc39ee693a1562debe181
#
_cell.length_a   1.000
_cell.length_b   1.000
_cell.length_c   1.000
_cell.angle_alpha   90.00
_cell.angle_beta   90.00
_cell.angle_gamma   90.00
#
_symmetry.space_group_name_H-M   'P 1'
#
loop_
_entity.id
_entity.type
_entity.pdbx_description
1 polymer ?
#
loop_
_entity_poly.entity_id
_entity_poly.type
_entity_poly.pdbx_seq_one_letter_code
_entity_poly.pdbx_strand_id
1 'polypeptide(L)'
;SSLRKSEVKVADFVLSQPEQVMHMRIVDLAQEAQVSEPTIVRFCRAIGCNGFQEFKVRIAQETAVTNNIGQFAIVADDSIEDICSKIADTTIQRLHQIKALLNPQQVAAAANAISSAKRVEFYGFGASGAVATDAQHKFFRLQVATAAYSDPHMQSMSAVTLGEKDVVVAISQSGRTRDLMHSIALAQQHDALVVSLAPENTPVSEAADLPIYINIEEDTDQFTPMTSRIAHLMVIDMLAVAVTQRRGPDFAAHLNAIKRSIKSLRIDV
;
A
#
# COMPACT_ATOMS: atom_id res chain seq x y z
N SER A 1 -22.04 -22.15 9.93
CA SER A 1 -23.04 -22.89 10.73
C SER A 1 -24.11 -21.91 11.22
N SER A 2 -25.41 -22.24 11.10
CA SER A 2 -26.46 -21.36 11.57
C SER A 2 -26.50 -21.37 13.11
N LEU A 3 -26.51 -20.18 13.72
CA LEU A 3 -26.69 -20.00 15.17
C LEU A 3 -28.04 -20.52 15.63
N ARG A 4 -28.11 -21.06 16.84
CA ARG A 4 -29.38 -21.48 17.47
C ARG A 4 -30.14 -20.25 17.99
N LYS A 5 -31.45 -20.34 18.19
CA LYS A 5 -32.29 -19.22 18.67
C LYS A 5 -31.75 -18.52 19.93
N SER A 6 -31.18 -19.27 20.87
CA SER A 6 -30.58 -18.71 22.09
C SER A 6 -29.23 -18.06 21.83
N GLU A 7 -28.49 -18.51 20.83
CA GLU A 7 -27.20 -17.91 20.41
C GLU A 7 -27.43 -16.64 19.59
N VAL A 8 -28.54 -16.55 18.85
CA VAL A 8 -28.95 -15.32 18.14
C VAL A 8 -29.23 -14.19 19.14
N LYS A 9 -29.85 -14.46 20.27
CA LYS A 9 -30.06 -13.44 21.33
C LYS A 9 -28.74 -12.85 21.84
N VAL A 10 -27.71 -13.71 21.97
CA VAL A 10 -26.37 -13.25 22.36
C VAL A 10 -25.77 -12.39 21.25
N ALA A 11 -25.89 -12.82 20.00
CA ALA A 11 -25.39 -12.05 18.84
C ALA A 11 -26.06 -10.66 18.77
N ASP A 12 -27.39 -10.60 18.91
CA ASP A 12 -28.14 -9.35 18.85
C ASP A 12 -27.71 -8.37 19.95
N PHE A 13 -27.50 -8.87 21.18
CA PHE A 13 -27.04 -8.05 22.30
C PHE A 13 -25.60 -7.54 22.05
N VAL A 14 -24.69 -8.42 21.61
CA VAL A 14 -23.30 -8.07 21.29
C VAL A 14 -23.23 -7.02 20.20
N LEU A 15 -24.01 -7.15 19.14
CA LEU A 15 -24.05 -6.20 18.03
C LEU A 15 -24.63 -4.84 18.44
N SER A 16 -25.58 -4.83 19.40
CA SER A 16 -26.19 -3.59 19.88
C SER A 16 -25.32 -2.81 20.88
N GLN A 17 -24.46 -3.50 21.63
CA GLN A 17 -23.67 -2.92 22.73
C GLN A 17 -22.25 -3.53 22.84
N PRO A 18 -21.42 -3.47 21.78
CA PRO A 18 -20.12 -4.14 21.78
C PRO A 18 -19.15 -3.61 22.84
N GLU A 19 -19.16 -2.30 23.10
CA GLU A 19 -18.29 -1.67 24.09
C GLU A 19 -18.62 -2.15 25.53
N GLN A 20 -19.90 -2.26 25.85
CA GLN A 20 -20.34 -2.75 27.15
C GLN A 20 -19.90 -4.21 27.37
N VAL A 21 -20.01 -5.05 26.34
CA VAL A 21 -19.63 -6.47 26.38
C VAL A 21 -18.15 -6.68 26.73
N MET A 22 -17.26 -5.79 26.30
CA MET A 22 -15.83 -5.85 26.64
C MET A 22 -15.56 -5.79 28.15
N HIS A 23 -16.40 -5.10 28.88
CA HIS A 23 -16.24 -4.92 30.33
C HIS A 23 -17.07 -5.91 31.17
N MET A 24 -17.98 -6.66 30.55
CA MET A 24 -18.86 -7.65 31.22
C MET A 24 -18.11 -8.92 31.62
N ARG A 25 -18.55 -9.54 32.69
CA ARG A 25 -18.28 -10.95 33.02
C ARG A 25 -19.25 -11.83 32.25
N ILE A 26 -18.96 -13.12 32.12
CA ILE A 26 -19.84 -14.06 31.42
C ILE A 26 -21.23 -14.13 32.02
N VAL A 27 -21.34 -14.03 33.36
CA VAL A 27 -22.59 -14.02 34.09
C VAL A 27 -23.43 -12.79 33.75
N ASP A 28 -22.79 -11.62 33.61
CA ASP A 28 -23.46 -10.35 33.30
C ASP A 28 -24.02 -10.40 31.86
N LEU A 29 -23.22 -10.88 30.91
CA LEU A 29 -23.69 -11.07 29.53
C LEU A 29 -24.83 -12.11 29.42
N ALA A 30 -24.75 -13.20 30.17
CA ALA A 30 -25.81 -14.21 30.19
C ALA A 30 -27.14 -13.65 30.71
N GLN A 31 -27.09 -12.80 31.73
CA GLN A 31 -28.24 -12.13 32.31
C GLN A 31 -28.85 -11.13 31.33
N GLU A 32 -28.04 -10.25 30.73
CA GLU A 32 -28.52 -9.23 29.78
C GLU A 32 -29.08 -9.84 28.50
N ALA A 33 -28.43 -10.87 27.95
CA ALA A 33 -28.92 -11.59 26.77
C ALA A 33 -30.06 -12.57 27.09
N GLN A 34 -30.48 -12.70 28.39
CA GLN A 34 -31.51 -13.63 28.87
C GLN A 34 -31.24 -15.08 28.43
N VAL A 35 -30.03 -15.56 28.65
CA VAL A 35 -29.57 -16.92 28.35
C VAL A 35 -28.75 -17.48 29.51
N SER A 36 -28.38 -18.76 29.45
CA SER A 36 -27.48 -19.37 30.42
C SER A 36 -25.99 -19.15 30.02
N GLU A 37 -25.07 -19.12 31.00
CA GLU A 37 -23.64 -19.06 30.74
C GLU A 37 -23.13 -20.13 29.77
N PRO A 38 -23.57 -21.42 29.84
CA PRO A 38 -23.22 -22.42 28.83
C PRO A 38 -23.62 -22.02 27.39
N THR A 39 -24.68 -21.21 27.23
CA THR A 39 -25.08 -20.68 25.92
C THR A 39 -24.09 -19.66 25.39
N ILE A 40 -23.57 -18.80 26.26
CA ILE A 40 -22.47 -17.86 25.89
C ILE A 40 -21.24 -18.62 25.41
N VAL A 41 -20.82 -19.68 26.15
CA VAL A 41 -19.67 -20.49 25.75
C VAL A 41 -19.88 -21.17 24.39
N ARG A 42 -21.08 -21.69 24.13
CA ARG A 42 -21.44 -22.32 22.85
C ARG A 42 -21.45 -21.28 21.73
N PHE A 43 -22.01 -20.10 21.97
CA PHE A 43 -21.98 -18.98 21.02
C PHE A 43 -20.52 -18.61 20.64
N CYS A 44 -19.65 -18.42 21.63
CA CYS A 44 -18.24 -18.12 21.37
C CYS A 44 -17.58 -19.18 20.47
N ARG A 45 -17.84 -20.48 20.75
CA ARG A 45 -17.32 -21.58 19.92
C ARG A 45 -17.92 -21.62 18.51
N ALA A 46 -19.21 -21.30 18.38
CA ALA A 46 -19.90 -21.28 17.09
C ALA A 46 -19.32 -20.20 16.13
N ILE A 47 -18.81 -19.10 16.68
CA ILE A 47 -18.15 -18.02 15.91
C ILE A 47 -16.62 -18.17 15.84
N GLY A 48 -16.08 -19.33 16.27
CA GLY A 48 -14.64 -19.65 16.12
C GLY A 48 -13.74 -19.15 17.24
N CYS A 49 -14.28 -18.82 18.41
CA CYS A 49 -13.50 -18.49 19.62
C CYS A 49 -13.44 -19.70 20.57
N ASN A 50 -12.30 -19.98 21.19
CA ASN A 50 -12.15 -21.09 22.14
C ASN A 50 -12.92 -20.88 23.45
N GLY A 51 -13.28 -19.62 23.77
CA GLY A 51 -14.05 -19.27 24.96
C GLY A 51 -14.35 -17.80 25.08
N PHE A 52 -14.97 -17.40 26.18
CA PHE A 52 -15.46 -16.05 26.41
C PHE A 52 -14.30 -15.00 26.49
N GLN A 53 -13.14 -15.38 27.02
CA GLN A 53 -12.01 -14.45 27.10
C GLN A 53 -11.43 -14.12 25.70
N GLU A 54 -11.24 -15.12 24.84
CA GLU A 54 -10.80 -14.88 23.46
C GLU A 54 -11.85 -14.07 22.68
N PHE A 55 -13.12 -14.35 22.90
CA PHE A 55 -14.22 -13.58 22.33
C PHE A 55 -14.14 -12.10 22.71
N LYS A 56 -13.90 -11.79 24.00
CA LYS A 56 -13.72 -10.40 24.47
C LYS A 56 -12.52 -9.71 23.84
N VAL A 57 -11.40 -10.43 23.69
CA VAL A 57 -10.20 -9.89 23.01
C VAL A 57 -10.51 -9.55 21.55
N ARG A 58 -11.22 -10.45 20.84
CA ARG A 58 -11.64 -10.20 19.44
C ARG A 58 -12.59 -9.01 19.32
N ILE A 59 -13.61 -8.92 20.19
CA ILE A 59 -14.49 -7.75 20.18
C ILE A 59 -13.70 -6.48 20.44
N ALA A 60 -12.79 -6.48 21.42
CA ALA A 60 -11.95 -5.32 21.71
C ALA A 60 -11.11 -4.90 20.50
N GLN A 61 -10.55 -5.87 19.77
CA GLN A 61 -9.81 -5.61 18.54
C GLN A 61 -10.69 -5.03 17.42
N GLU A 62 -11.87 -5.63 17.19
CA GLU A 62 -12.80 -5.17 16.16
C GLU A 62 -13.46 -3.83 16.52
N THR A 63 -13.79 -3.59 17.78
CA THR A 63 -14.34 -2.30 18.24
C THR A 63 -13.31 -1.20 18.20
N ALA A 64 -12.04 -1.49 18.52
CA ALA A 64 -10.95 -0.54 18.36
C ALA A 64 -10.75 -0.14 16.89
N VAL A 65 -10.93 -1.08 15.94
CA VAL A 65 -10.89 -0.79 14.50
C VAL A 65 -12.08 0.07 14.07
N THR A 66 -13.28 -0.20 14.63
CA THR A 66 -14.52 0.52 14.23
C THR A 66 -14.57 1.95 14.79
N ASN A 67 -13.94 2.20 15.94
CA ASN A 67 -13.85 3.53 16.54
C ASN A 67 -12.68 4.36 15.99
N ASN A 68 -11.79 3.76 15.20
CA ASN A 68 -10.69 4.47 14.56
C ASN A 68 -11.13 5.09 13.23
N ILE A 69 -10.98 6.38 13.09
CA ILE A 69 -11.15 7.07 11.82
C ILE A 69 -9.87 6.85 10.99
N GLY A 70 -9.90 5.82 10.15
CA GLY A 70 -8.75 5.49 9.30
C GLY A 70 -7.69 4.64 10.01
N GLN A 71 -6.56 4.48 9.33
CA GLN A 71 -5.45 3.60 9.74
C GLN A 71 -4.50 4.22 10.81
N PHE A 72 -4.78 5.42 11.31
CA PHE A 72 -3.91 6.19 12.20
C PHE A 72 -4.35 6.16 13.67
N ALA A 73 -5.23 5.26 14.07
CA ALA A 73 -5.81 5.20 15.41
C ALA A 73 -6.45 6.55 15.87
N ILE A 74 -7.04 7.28 14.92
CA ILE A 74 -7.76 8.52 15.17
C ILE A 74 -9.14 8.16 15.73
N VAL A 75 -9.54 8.81 16.83
CA VAL A 75 -10.86 8.66 17.46
C VAL A 75 -11.66 9.95 17.33
N ALA A 76 -13.00 9.85 17.54
CA ALA A 76 -13.91 10.96 17.31
C ALA A 76 -13.61 12.21 18.19
N ASP A 77 -13.02 12.02 19.36
CA ASP A 77 -12.71 13.09 20.32
C ASP A 77 -11.29 13.65 20.17
N ASP A 78 -10.50 13.18 19.19
CA ASP A 78 -9.15 13.70 18.96
C ASP A 78 -9.20 15.18 18.53
N SER A 79 -8.35 15.96 19.15
CA SER A 79 -8.08 17.34 18.71
C SER A 79 -7.34 17.33 17.35
N ILE A 80 -7.33 18.45 16.65
CA ILE A 80 -6.54 18.61 15.42
C ILE A 80 -5.05 18.39 15.71
N GLU A 81 -4.54 18.79 16.88
CA GLU A 81 -3.16 18.55 17.30
C GLU A 81 -2.87 17.05 17.44
N ASP A 82 -3.79 16.29 18.05
CA ASP A 82 -3.68 14.82 18.16
C ASP A 82 -3.69 14.15 16.78
N ILE A 83 -4.60 14.56 15.89
CA ILE A 83 -4.69 14.07 14.53
C ILE A 83 -3.38 14.31 13.77
N CYS A 84 -2.84 15.53 13.81
CA CYS A 84 -1.57 15.88 13.17
C CYS A 84 -0.42 15.01 13.70
N SER A 85 -0.31 14.85 15.03
CA SER A 85 0.72 14.02 15.66
C SER A 85 0.59 12.55 15.26
N LYS A 86 -0.59 11.97 15.39
CA LYS A 86 -0.85 10.56 15.05
C LYS A 86 -0.54 10.22 13.59
N ILE A 87 -0.91 11.08 12.65
CA ILE A 87 -0.61 10.89 11.22
C ILE A 87 0.91 10.97 10.98
N ALA A 88 1.57 11.99 11.54
CA ALA A 88 3.00 12.19 11.37
C ALA A 88 3.80 11.02 11.98
N ASP A 89 3.52 10.65 13.22
CA ASP A 89 4.24 9.59 13.94
C ASP A 89 4.06 8.24 13.28
N THR A 90 2.83 7.88 12.88
CA THR A 90 2.55 6.65 12.15
C THR A 90 3.30 6.60 10.83
N THR A 91 3.29 7.71 10.07
CA THR A 91 3.99 7.79 8.79
C THR A 91 5.50 7.63 8.98
N ILE A 92 6.10 8.32 9.94
CA ILE A 92 7.53 8.22 10.28
C ILE A 92 7.87 6.77 10.66
N GLN A 93 7.08 6.15 11.52
CA GLN A 93 7.29 4.76 11.94
C GLN A 93 7.26 3.79 10.75
N ARG A 94 6.29 3.93 9.84
CA ARG A 94 6.18 3.08 8.63
C ARG A 94 7.38 3.29 7.70
N LEU A 95 7.83 4.52 7.51
CA LEU A 95 9.04 4.79 6.71
C LEU A 95 10.29 4.19 7.33
N HIS A 96 10.43 4.21 8.67
CA HIS A 96 11.51 3.50 9.36
C HIS A 96 11.45 1.98 9.14
N GLN A 97 10.27 1.38 9.15
CA GLN A 97 10.10 -0.05 8.85
C GLN A 97 10.55 -0.38 7.43
N ILE A 98 10.11 0.40 6.43
CA ILE A 98 10.54 0.19 5.03
C ILE A 98 12.05 0.35 4.90
N LYS A 99 12.64 1.39 5.47
CA LYS A 99 14.09 1.58 5.47
C LYS A 99 14.84 0.36 6.01
N ALA A 100 14.32 -0.28 7.06
CA ALA A 100 14.95 -1.44 7.68
C ALA A 100 14.80 -2.75 6.86
N LEU A 101 13.69 -2.90 6.13
CA LEU A 101 13.34 -4.12 5.38
C LEU A 101 13.71 -4.06 3.90
N LEU A 102 13.89 -2.86 3.34
CA LEU A 102 14.20 -2.68 1.93
C LEU A 102 15.55 -3.33 1.58
N ASN A 103 15.55 -4.17 0.55
CA ASN A 103 16.77 -4.82 0.06
C ASN A 103 17.51 -3.91 -0.93
N PRO A 104 18.72 -3.41 -0.60
CA PRO A 104 19.48 -2.53 -1.49
C PRO A 104 19.87 -3.18 -2.82
N GLN A 105 20.03 -4.50 -2.87
CA GLN A 105 20.38 -5.25 -4.09
C GLN A 105 19.22 -5.22 -5.09
N GLN A 106 17.96 -5.30 -4.64
CA GLN A 106 16.78 -5.16 -5.49
C GLN A 106 16.72 -3.76 -6.10
N VAL A 107 16.94 -2.72 -5.30
CA VAL A 107 16.98 -1.33 -5.78
C VAL A 107 18.13 -1.14 -6.78
N ALA A 108 19.30 -1.73 -6.52
CA ALA A 108 20.45 -1.66 -7.41
C ALA A 108 20.18 -2.35 -8.75
N ALA A 109 19.58 -3.53 -8.76
CA ALA A 109 19.21 -4.27 -9.97
C ALA A 109 18.20 -3.48 -10.83
N ALA A 110 17.14 -2.97 -10.22
CA ALA A 110 16.15 -2.14 -10.89
C ALA A 110 16.77 -0.84 -11.46
N ALA A 111 17.62 -0.15 -10.69
CA ALA A 111 18.31 1.05 -11.16
C ALA A 111 19.27 0.78 -12.33
N ASN A 112 19.91 -0.41 -12.37
CA ASN A 112 20.75 -0.82 -13.51
C ASN A 112 19.88 -1.02 -14.77
N ALA A 113 18.77 -1.74 -14.66
CA ALA A 113 17.85 -1.95 -15.77
C ALA A 113 17.31 -0.63 -16.32
N ILE A 114 16.81 0.24 -15.44
CA ILE A 114 16.27 1.56 -15.80
C ILE A 114 17.34 2.46 -16.45
N SER A 115 18.58 2.43 -15.96
CA SER A 115 19.65 3.27 -16.51
C SER A 115 20.06 2.88 -17.93
N SER A 116 19.84 1.62 -18.32
CA SER A 116 20.15 1.07 -19.64
C SER A 116 18.95 1.10 -20.58
N ALA A 117 17.77 1.41 -20.07
CA ALA A 117 16.54 1.36 -20.84
C ALA A 117 16.47 2.49 -21.89
N LYS A 118 15.86 2.17 -23.03
CA LYS A 118 15.46 3.14 -24.06
C LYS A 118 14.21 3.90 -23.65
N ARG A 119 13.26 3.20 -23.02
CA ARG A 119 12.00 3.74 -22.52
C ARG A 119 11.65 3.10 -21.19
N VAL A 120 11.09 3.90 -20.29
CA VAL A 120 10.59 3.43 -18.98
C VAL A 120 9.14 3.88 -18.82
N GLU A 121 8.27 2.94 -18.57
CA GLU A 121 6.86 3.21 -18.32
C GLU A 121 6.49 2.86 -16.88
N PHE A 122 5.71 3.73 -16.25
CA PHE A 122 5.23 3.56 -14.88
C PHE A 122 3.75 3.23 -14.90
N TYR A 123 3.39 2.05 -14.38
CA TYR A 123 2.01 1.56 -14.34
C TYR A 123 1.50 1.50 -12.91
N GLY A 124 0.31 2.03 -12.66
CA GLY A 124 -0.34 1.97 -11.35
C GLY A 124 -1.77 2.49 -11.42
N PHE A 125 -2.60 2.05 -10.49
CA PHE A 125 -4.01 2.47 -10.41
C PHE A 125 -4.28 3.20 -9.11
N GLY A 126 -5.28 4.08 -9.08
CA GLY A 126 -5.67 4.83 -7.90
C GLY A 126 -4.48 5.59 -7.27
N ALA A 127 -4.21 5.36 -5.99
CA ALA A 127 -3.09 5.98 -5.28
C ALA A 127 -1.72 5.60 -5.88
N SER A 128 -1.56 4.37 -6.40
CA SER A 128 -0.36 3.94 -7.12
C SER A 128 -0.21 4.65 -8.47
N GLY A 129 -1.32 5.05 -9.12
CA GLY A 129 -1.30 5.87 -10.33
C GLY A 129 -0.72 7.27 -10.08
N ALA A 130 -1.03 7.86 -8.91
CA ALA A 130 -0.42 9.12 -8.51
C ALA A 130 1.10 8.98 -8.33
N VAL A 131 1.57 7.86 -7.74
CA VAL A 131 3.01 7.55 -7.63
C VAL A 131 3.64 7.34 -9.01
N ALA A 132 2.97 6.64 -9.93
CA ALA A 132 3.44 6.46 -11.30
C ALA A 132 3.63 7.80 -12.03
N THR A 133 2.71 8.74 -11.86
CA THR A 133 2.79 10.08 -12.42
C THR A 133 3.96 10.87 -11.82
N ASP A 134 4.17 10.81 -10.51
CA ASP A 134 5.31 11.45 -9.85
C ASP A 134 6.64 10.83 -10.32
N ALA A 135 6.68 9.51 -10.47
CA ALA A 135 7.84 8.81 -11.01
C ALA A 135 8.19 9.30 -12.43
N GLN A 136 7.21 9.38 -13.33
CA GLN A 136 7.43 9.97 -14.66
C GLN A 136 8.01 11.38 -14.56
N HIS A 137 7.44 12.25 -13.71
CA HIS A 137 7.94 13.61 -13.51
C HIS A 137 9.38 13.66 -13.00
N LYS A 138 9.84 12.70 -12.21
CA LYS A 138 11.22 12.61 -11.75
C LYS A 138 12.15 12.07 -12.84
N PHE A 139 11.72 11.03 -13.54
CA PHE A 139 12.58 10.28 -14.47
C PHE A 139 12.73 10.94 -15.85
N PHE A 140 11.77 11.75 -16.32
CA PHE A 140 11.91 12.41 -17.63
C PHE A 140 13.18 13.29 -17.73
N ARG A 141 13.69 13.76 -16.60
CA ARG A 141 14.95 14.54 -16.52
C ARG A 141 16.19 13.69 -16.66
N LEU A 142 16.06 12.36 -16.64
CA LEU A 142 17.19 11.43 -16.60
C LEU A 142 17.59 10.91 -17.99
N GLN A 143 17.24 11.63 -19.06
CA GLN A 143 17.58 11.29 -20.46
C GLN A 143 17.10 9.88 -20.86
N VAL A 144 15.92 9.52 -20.41
CA VAL A 144 15.19 8.31 -20.83
C VAL A 144 13.77 8.72 -21.19
N ALA A 145 13.24 8.15 -22.27
CA ALA A 145 11.82 8.37 -22.61
C ALA A 145 10.94 7.78 -21.51
N THR A 146 10.03 8.57 -20.96
CA THR A 146 9.17 8.10 -19.85
C THR A 146 7.71 8.39 -20.09
N ALA A 147 6.85 7.47 -19.67
CA ALA A 147 5.41 7.63 -19.62
C ALA A 147 4.84 7.07 -18.31
N ALA A 148 3.65 7.52 -17.91
CA ALA A 148 2.90 6.95 -16.80
C ALA A 148 1.46 6.69 -17.24
N TYR A 149 0.93 5.53 -16.91
CA TYR A 149 -0.42 5.15 -17.26
C TYR A 149 -1.16 4.60 -16.04
N SER A 150 -2.36 5.15 -15.80
CA SER A 150 -3.29 4.72 -14.74
C SER A 150 -4.65 4.25 -15.30
N ASP A 151 -4.74 4.11 -16.61
CA ASP A 151 -5.90 3.60 -17.33
C ASP A 151 -5.56 2.22 -17.93
N PRO A 152 -6.42 1.18 -17.76
CA PRO A 152 -6.11 -0.18 -18.19
C PRO A 152 -6.02 -0.32 -19.71
N HIS A 153 -6.79 0.46 -20.48
CA HIS A 153 -6.70 0.43 -21.95
C HIS A 153 -5.38 1.04 -22.41
N MET A 154 -4.99 2.18 -21.83
CA MET A 154 -3.71 2.82 -22.16
C MET A 154 -2.53 1.93 -21.79
N GLN A 155 -2.55 1.28 -20.62
CA GLN A 155 -1.50 0.34 -20.23
C GLN A 155 -1.41 -0.82 -21.23
N SER A 156 -2.53 -1.45 -21.57
CA SER A 156 -2.57 -2.59 -22.52
C SER A 156 -2.09 -2.19 -23.91
N MET A 157 -2.55 -1.04 -24.42
CA MET A 157 -2.11 -0.54 -25.73
C MET A 157 -0.63 -0.18 -25.75
N SER A 158 -0.11 0.40 -24.67
CA SER A 158 1.31 0.74 -24.58
C SER A 158 2.17 -0.52 -24.42
N ALA A 159 1.76 -1.46 -23.59
CA ALA A 159 2.50 -2.69 -23.31
C ALA A 159 2.84 -3.49 -24.58
N VAL A 160 1.92 -3.58 -25.55
CA VAL A 160 2.16 -4.28 -26.83
C VAL A 160 3.12 -3.54 -27.76
N THR A 161 3.49 -2.31 -27.48
CA THR A 161 4.48 -1.52 -28.25
C THR A 161 5.88 -1.55 -27.65
N LEU A 162 6.05 -2.19 -26.49
CA LEU A 162 7.33 -2.34 -25.80
C LEU A 162 8.22 -3.38 -26.46
N GLY A 163 9.47 -3.45 -26.05
CA GLY A 163 10.44 -4.42 -26.52
C GLY A 163 11.61 -4.60 -25.54
N GLU A 164 12.58 -5.43 -25.89
CA GLU A 164 13.72 -5.89 -25.09
C GLU A 164 14.50 -4.77 -24.34
N LYS A 165 14.50 -3.56 -24.90
CA LYS A 165 15.21 -2.40 -24.29
C LYS A 165 14.31 -1.49 -23.47
N ASP A 166 13.08 -1.89 -23.24
CA ASP A 166 12.11 -1.09 -22.50
C ASP A 166 11.87 -1.71 -21.11
N VAL A 167 11.57 -0.87 -20.14
CA VAL A 167 11.30 -1.27 -18.76
C VAL A 167 9.92 -0.78 -18.32
N VAL A 168 9.14 -1.64 -17.72
CA VAL A 168 7.91 -1.28 -17.01
C VAL A 168 8.18 -1.30 -15.52
N VAL A 169 7.78 -0.24 -14.81
CA VAL A 169 7.76 -0.18 -13.35
C VAL A 169 6.30 -0.27 -12.90
N ALA A 170 5.90 -1.46 -12.45
CA ALA A 170 4.55 -1.77 -12.00
C ALA A 170 4.41 -1.48 -10.50
N ILE A 171 3.49 -0.60 -10.11
CA ILE A 171 3.31 -0.12 -8.74
C ILE A 171 1.96 -0.58 -8.22
N SER A 172 1.94 -1.33 -7.11
CA SER A 172 0.73 -1.82 -6.50
C SER A 172 0.87 -2.02 -4.99
N GLN A 173 0.07 -1.32 -4.18
CA GLN A 173 0.06 -1.51 -2.74
C GLN A 173 -0.52 -2.87 -2.32
N SER A 174 -1.57 -3.34 -2.97
CA SER A 174 -2.15 -4.65 -2.66
C SER A 174 -1.40 -5.81 -3.31
N GLY A 175 -0.63 -5.54 -4.38
CA GLY A 175 0.00 -6.56 -5.20
C GLY A 175 -0.98 -7.49 -5.94
N ARG A 176 -2.29 -7.14 -6.01
CA ARG A 176 -3.37 -8.04 -6.48
C ARG A 176 -4.25 -7.44 -7.58
N THR A 177 -3.87 -6.29 -8.13
CA THR A 177 -4.67 -5.58 -9.15
C THR A 177 -4.68 -6.37 -10.45
N ARG A 178 -5.85 -6.89 -10.85
CA ARG A 178 -6.02 -7.76 -12.01
C ARG A 178 -5.57 -7.09 -13.32
N ASP A 179 -5.98 -5.85 -13.55
CA ASP A 179 -5.65 -5.12 -14.77
C ASP A 179 -4.14 -4.83 -14.87
N LEU A 180 -3.47 -4.60 -13.73
CA LEU A 180 -2.02 -4.45 -13.70
C LEU A 180 -1.32 -5.77 -14.06
N MET A 181 -1.81 -6.90 -13.54
CA MET A 181 -1.30 -8.23 -13.91
C MET A 181 -1.42 -8.51 -15.40
N HIS A 182 -2.56 -8.11 -16.01
CA HIS A 182 -2.74 -8.23 -17.47
C HIS A 182 -1.70 -7.39 -18.22
N SER A 183 -1.48 -6.15 -17.81
CA SER A 183 -0.50 -5.25 -18.43
C SER A 183 0.94 -5.75 -18.27
N ILE A 184 1.29 -6.32 -17.11
CA ILE A 184 2.59 -6.98 -16.87
C ILE A 184 2.78 -8.13 -17.85
N ALA A 185 1.80 -9.03 -17.97
CA ALA A 185 1.89 -10.17 -18.87
C ALA A 185 2.05 -9.74 -20.35
N LEU A 186 1.33 -8.71 -20.79
CA LEU A 186 1.49 -8.14 -22.15
C LEU A 186 2.89 -7.56 -22.35
N ALA A 187 3.42 -6.79 -21.41
CA ALA A 187 4.76 -6.20 -21.51
C ALA A 187 5.83 -7.31 -21.64
N GLN A 188 5.75 -8.36 -20.82
CA GLN A 188 6.67 -9.50 -20.87
C GLN A 188 6.52 -10.33 -22.17
N GLN A 189 5.33 -10.48 -22.74
CA GLN A 189 5.13 -11.10 -24.03
C GLN A 189 5.82 -10.36 -25.20
N HIS A 190 6.12 -9.08 -24.98
CA HIS A 190 6.86 -8.22 -25.91
C HIS A 190 8.30 -7.95 -25.46
N ASP A 191 8.86 -8.85 -24.63
CA ASP A 191 10.25 -8.85 -24.17
C ASP A 191 10.65 -7.64 -23.31
N ALA A 192 9.69 -6.82 -22.82
CA ALA A 192 9.99 -5.74 -21.90
C ALA A 192 10.28 -6.29 -20.49
N LEU A 193 11.29 -5.74 -19.82
CA LEU A 193 11.63 -6.12 -18.45
C LEU A 193 10.69 -5.42 -17.45
N VAL A 194 10.18 -6.16 -16.49
CA VAL A 194 9.25 -5.65 -15.49
C VAL A 194 9.90 -5.56 -14.11
N VAL A 195 9.95 -4.34 -13.57
CA VAL A 195 10.25 -4.04 -12.16
C VAL A 195 8.92 -3.91 -11.43
N SER A 196 8.77 -4.46 -10.23
CA SER A 196 7.60 -4.20 -9.39
C SER A 196 7.94 -3.46 -8.09
N LEU A 197 7.04 -2.58 -7.67
CA LEU A 197 6.98 -2.02 -6.31
C LEU A 197 5.69 -2.56 -5.68
N ALA A 198 5.79 -3.63 -4.92
CA ALA A 198 4.63 -4.33 -4.36
C ALA A 198 5.02 -5.11 -3.09
N PRO A 199 4.06 -5.56 -2.27
CA PRO A 199 4.35 -6.45 -1.15
C PRO A 199 4.89 -7.79 -1.64
N GLU A 200 5.76 -8.37 -0.83
CA GLU A 200 6.31 -9.72 -1.05
C GLU A 200 5.19 -10.78 -1.06
N ASN A 201 5.41 -11.87 -1.77
CA ASN A 201 4.44 -12.99 -1.89
C ASN A 201 3.07 -12.55 -2.43
N THR A 202 3.06 -11.60 -3.36
CA THR A 202 1.84 -11.18 -4.05
C THR A 202 1.95 -11.46 -5.56
N PRO A 203 0.81 -11.62 -6.27
CA PRO A 203 0.84 -11.88 -7.71
C PRO A 203 1.68 -10.88 -8.52
N VAL A 204 1.62 -9.59 -8.20
CA VAL A 204 2.42 -8.56 -8.89
C VAL A 204 3.91 -8.71 -8.64
N SER A 205 4.33 -9.01 -7.40
CA SER A 205 5.74 -9.21 -7.08
C SER A 205 6.30 -10.51 -7.65
N GLU A 206 5.48 -11.58 -7.69
CA GLU A 206 5.87 -12.88 -8.25
C GLU A 206 5.98 -12.87 -9.77
N ALA A 207 5.17 -12.06 -10.44
CA ALA A 207 5.20 -11.93 -11.90
C ALA A 207 6.36 -11.05 -12.41
N ALA A 208 6.93 -10.20 -11.58
CA ALA A 208 7.96 -9.26 -11.99
C ALA A 208 9.34 -9.91 -12.12
N ASP A 209 10.13 -9.46 -13.11
CA ASP A 209 11.53 -9.92 -13.30
C ASP A 209 12.44 -9.37 -12.19
N LEU A 210 12.20 -8.15 -11.75
CA LEU A 210 12.97 -7.45 -10.71
C LEU A 210 12.03 -6.87 -9.63
N PRO A 211 11.58 -7.68 -8.67
CA PRO A 211 10.72 -7.20 -7.60
C PRO A 211 11.50 -6.35 -6.58
N ILE A 212 10.90 -5.24 -6.14
CA ILE A 212 11.29 -4.48 -4.96
C ILE A 212 10.15 -4.61 -3.95
N TYR A 213 10.42 -5.28 -2.84
CA TYR A 213 9.40 -5.56 -1.84
C TYR A 213 9.17 -4.37 -0.93
N ILE A 214 7.90 -3.92 -0.87
CA ILE A 214 7.45 -2.82 -0.02
C ILE A 214 6.30 -3.35 0.85
N ASN A 215 6.67 -3.91 2.00
CA ASN A 215 5.72 -4.50 2.94
C ASN A 215 5.22 -3.44 3.92
N ILE A 216 4.01 -2.93 3.71
CA ILE A 216 3.31 -2.01 4.61
C ILE A 216 1.94 -2.61 4.92
N GLU A 217 1.66 -2.76 6.20
CA GLU A 217 0.33 -3.11 6.67
C GLU A 217 -0.58 -1.88 6.55
N GLU A 218 -1.42 -1.88 5.55
CA GLU A 218 -2.42 -0.85 5.29
C GLU A 218 -3.67 -1.54 4.74
N ASP A 219 -4.80 -1.35 5.42
CA ASP A 219 -6.08 -1.91 4.98
C ASP A 219 -6.60 -1.08 3.80
N THR A 220 -6.32 -1.56 2.60
CA THR A 220 -6.72 -0.89 1.35
C THR A 220 -8.18 -1.15 0.98
N ASP A 221 -8.86 -2.07 1.66
CA ASP A 221 -10.27 -2.38 1.42
C ASP A 221 -11.18 -1.40 2.17
N GLN A 222 -10.71 -0.89 3.33
CA GLN A 222 -11.46 0.06 4.15
C GLN A 222 -11.01 1.51 3.94
N PHE A 223 -9.73 1.75 3.67
CA PHE A 223 -9.16 3.11 3.66
C PHE A 223 -8.40 3.41 2.38
N THR A 224 -8.44 4.67 1.97
CA THR A 224 -7.58 5.16 0.89
C THR A 224 -6.11 5.07 1.30
N PRO A 225 -5.23 4.50 0.47
CA PRO A 225 -3.80 4.40 0.76
C PRO A 225 -3.17 5.77 1.02
N MET A 226 -2.59 5.96 2.18
CA MET A 226 -1.91 7.20 2.59
C MET A 226 -0.41 6.98 2.81
N THR A 227 -0.06 6.10 3.75
CA THR A 227 1.34 5.85 4.14
C THR A 227 2.08 5.04 3.09
N SER A 228 1.45 4.04 2.48
CA SER A 228 2.05 3.23 1.41
C SER A 228 2.41 4.09 0.19
N ARG A 229 1.59 5.07 -0.15
CA ARG A 229 1.90 6.03 -1.21
C ARG A 229 3.21 6.78 -0.92
N ILE A 230 3.41 7.25 0.32
CA ILE A 230 4.63 7.97 0.72
C ILE A 230 5.84 7.03 0.68
N ALA A 231 5.69 5.78 1.08
CA ALA A 231 6.75 4.79 1.00
C ALA A 231 7.14 4.47 -0.44
N HIS A 232 6.17 4.30 -1.34
CA HIS A 232 6.45 4.13 -2.76
C HIS A 232 7.18 5.35 -3.34
N LEU A 233 6.76 6.58 -3.00
CA LEU A 233 7.46 7.81 -3.41
C LEU A 233 8.91 7.84 -2.91
N MET A 234 9.18 7.42 -1.68
CA MET A 234 10.53 7.30 -1.14
C MET A 234 11.39 6.33 -1.96
N VAL A 235 10.85 5.18 -2.35
CA VAL A 235 11.58 4.20 -3.17
C VAL A 235 11.79 4.73 -4.60
N ILE A 236 10.83 5.42 -5.18
CA ILE A 236 10.99 6.12 -6.46
C ILE A 236 12.13 7.16 -6.40
N ASP A 237 12.24 7.92 -5.31
CA ASP A 237 13.35 8.86 -5.10
C ASP A 237 14.70 8.15 -5.01
N MET A 238 14.77 7.02 -4.28
CA MET A 238 15.98 6.19 -4.21
C MET A 238 16.39 5.68 -5.59
N LEU A 239 15.44 5.18 -6.38
CA LEU A 239 15.69 4.73 -7.76
C LEU A 239 16.17 5.86 -8.65
N ALA A 240 15.53 7.04 -8.61
CA ALA A 240 15.92 8.19 -9.40
C ALA A 240 17.35 8.66 -9.07
N VAL A 241 17.72 8.71 -7.78
CA VAL A 241 19.08 9.06 -7.36
C VAL A 241 20.08 7.97 -7.79
N ALA A 242 19.75 6.69 -7.64
CA ALA A 242 20.59 5.58 -8.04
C ALA A 242 20.84 5.56 -9.57
N VAL A 243 19.82 5.85 -10.37
CA VAL A 243 19.94 6.00 -11.84
C VAL A 243 20.81 7.21 -12.19
N THR A 244 20.60 8.36 -11.52
CA THR A 244 21.42 9.57 -11.73
C THR A 244 22.90 9.30 -11.46
N GLN A 245 23.23 8.59 -10.38
CA GLN A 245 24.60 8.23 -10.05
C GLN A 245 25.27 7.41 -11.16
N ARG A 246 24.54 6.53 -11.83
CA ARG A 246 25.04 5.68 -12.92
C ARG A 246 25.28 6.42 -14.23
N ARG A 247 24.63 7.57 -14.43
CA ARG A 247 24.83 8.42 -15.62
C ARG A 247 26.22 9.10 -15.66
N GLY A 248 26.93 9.09 -14.54
CA GLY A 248 28.30 9.65 -14.44
C GLY A 248 28.33 11.18 -14.30
N PRO A 249 29.57 11.75 -14.20
CA PRO A 249 29.77 13.17 -13.91
C PRO A 249 29.27 14.11 -15.03
N ASP A 250 29.31 13.69 -16.28
CA ASP A 250 28.87 14.50 -17.43
C ASP A 250 27.37 14.80 -17.39
N PHE A 251 26.62 13.96 -16.70
CA PHE A 251 25.19 14.15 -16.52
C PHE A 251 24.82 15.41 -15.69
N ALA A 252 25.75 15.88 -14.86
CA ALA A 252 25.54 17.11 -14.07
C ALA A 252 25.32 18.34 -14.97
N ALA A 253 25.99 18.41 -16.13
CA ALA A 253 25.78 19.49 -17.11
C ALA A 253 24.35 19.50 -17.66
N HIS A 254 23.78 18.33 -17.95
CA HIS A 254 22.40 18.17 -18.39
C HIS A 254 21.40 18.63 -17.32
N LEU A 255 21.54 18.19 -16.07
CA LEU A 255 20.70 18.64 -14.96
C LEU A 255 20.78 20.14 -14.72
N ASN A 256 21.98 20.73 -14.88
CA ASN A 256 22.16 22.18 -14.78
C ASN A 256 21.47 22.93 -15.94
N ALA A 257 21.46 22.37 -17.16
CA ALA A 257 20.70 22.94 -18.27
C ALA A 257 19.19 22.96 -17.98
N ILE A 258 18.63 21.87 -17.46
CA ILE A 258 17.23 21.81 -17.03
C ILE A 258 16.94 22.84 -15.94
N LYS A 259 17.80 22.95 -14.91
CA LYS A 259 17.62 23.96 -13.85
C LYS A 259 17.64 25.38 -14.42
N ARG A 260 18.49 25.67 -15.38
CA ARG A 260 18.54 27.00 -16.04
C ARG A 260 17.27 27.29 -16.83
N SER A 261 16.68 26.30 -17.52
CA SER A 261 15.49 26.52 -18.34
C SER A 261 14.27 26.95 -17.54
N ILE A 262 14.20 26.58 -16.24
CA ILE A 262 13.10 26.95 -15.35
C ILE A 262 13.42 28.15 -14.44
N LYS A 263 14.66 28.67 -14.49
CA LYS A 263 15.07 29.78 -13.62
C LYS A 263 14.28 31.04 -13.92
N SER A 264 14.02 31.33 -15.19
CA SER A 264 13.24 32.48 -15.63
C SER A 264 11.75 32.42 -15.28
N LEU A 265 11.26 31.28 -14.83
CA LEU A 265 9.86 31.09 -14.36
C LEU A 265 9.69 31.44 -12.88
N ARG A 266 10.78 31.80 -12.19
CA ARG A 266 10.74 32.22 -10.78
C ARG A 266 10.77 33.73 -10.71
N ILE A 267 9.97 34.30 -9.81
CA ILE A 267 10.03 35.70 -9.45
C ILE A 267 11.29 35.86 -8.57
N ASP A 268 12.21 36.76 -8.98
CA ASP A 268 13.32 37.13 -8.13
C ASP A 268 12.78 37.93 -6.92
N VAL A 269 13.04 37.43 -5.70
CA VAL A 269 12.67 38.07 -4.43
C VAL A 269 13.86 38.84 -3.91
#